data_c639a5856bab39d87a91febdf805fb00
#
_entry.id   c639a5856bab39d87a91febdf805fb00
#
_cell.length_a   1.000
_cell.length_b   1.000
_cell.length_c   1.000
_cell.angle_alpha   90.00
_cell.angle_beta   90.00
_cell.angle_gamma   90.00
#
_symmetry.space_group_name_H-M   'P 1'
#
loop_
_entity.id
_entity.type
_entity.pdbx_description
1 polymer ?
#
loop_
_entity_poly.entity_id
_entity_poly.type
_entity_poly.pdbx_seq_one_letter_code
_entity_poly.pdbx_strand_id
1 'polypeptide(L)'
;PGPNIKEHIDEIIRVGDNKIKRIIVTHTHTDHSPAALPISKVLDVPMYGRLIDGESSWEDETFIPDVILNDADIIKTDEYTLEVIHTPGHASNHLCFLIKELNCLITGDHIMDGSTVVIGPPDGNMADYLESLNKLFKYKIDCVASGHGNFMYEPKKVMESIIRHRLSREAKVLRRLEDVGDIDLELLTAMVYDDVPDQLHPIAKFSLEAQLLKL
;
A
#
# COMPACT_ATOMS: atom_id res chain seq x y z
N PRO A 1 -7.23 -8.14 6.06
CA PRO A 1 -8.11 -8.40 7.22
C PRO A 1 -8.14 -7.25 8.23
N GLY A 2 -7.10 -6.41 8.29
CA GLY A 2 -7.09 -5.24 9.14
C GLY A 2 -6.45 -5.48 10.53
N PRO A 3 -6.66 -4.53 11.48
CA PRO A 3 -6.05 -4.57 12.79
C PRO A 3 -6.65 -5.68 13.69
N ASN A 4 -5.87 -6.13 14.66
CA ASN A 4 -6.31 -7.13 15.65
C ASN A 4 -7.25 -6.52 16.70
N ILE A 5 -8.46 -6.17 16.26
CA ILE A 5 -9.55 -5.67 17.11
C ILE A 5 -10.64 -6.73 17.18
N LYS A 6 -10.99 -7.16 18.39
CA LYS A 6 -11.92 -8.29 18.61
C LYS A 6 -13.26 -8.11 17.88
N GLU A 7 -13.86 -6.95 18.00
CA GLU A 7 -15.16 -6.62 17.38
C GLU A 7 -15.09 -6.66 15.86
N HIS A 8 -13.97 -6.22 15.29
CA HIS A 8 -13.69 -6.28 13.85
C HIS A 8 -13.54 -7.73 13.36
N ILE A 9 -12.79 -8.55 14.10
CA ILE A 9 -12.60 -9.97 13.78
C ILE A 9 -13.92 -10.73 13.87
N ASP A 10 -14.68 -10.53 14.94
CA ASP A 10 -16.00 -11.16 15.15
C ASP A 10 -16.96 -10.81 14.01
N GLU A 11 -16.93 -9.54 13.52
CA GLU A 11 -17.76 -9.09 12.40
C GLU A 11 -17.34 -9.73 11.07
N ILE A 12 -16.05 -9.84 10.78
CA ILE A 12 -15.54 -10.54 9.60
C ILE A 12 -16.02 -11.99 9.58
N ILE A 13 -15.88 -12.68 10.70
CA ILE A 13 -16.30 -14.10 10.83
C ILE A 13 -17.82 -14.21 10.64
N ARG A 14 -18.59 -13.33 11.28
CA ARG A 14 -20.05 -13.29 11.18
C ARG A 14 -20.53 -13.08 9.73
N VAL A 15 -19.98 -12.07 9.05
CA VAL A 15 -20.33 -11.74 7.66
C VAL A 15 -19.88 -12.83 6.69
N GLY A 16 -18.74 -13.45 6.98
CA GLY A 16 -18.20 -14.55 6.18
C GLY A 16 -19.06 -15.82 6.18
N ASP A 17 -19.96 -15.99 7.15
CA ASP A 17 -20.99 -17.06 7.20
C ASP A 17 -20.44 -18.44 6.81
N ASN A 18 -19.32 -18.85 7.41
CA ASN A 18 -18.59 -20.10 7.12
C ASN A 18 -18.11 -20.24 5.65
N LYS A 19 -18.13 -19.19 4.85
CA LYS A 19 -17.69 -19.20 3.44
C LYS A 19 -16.26 -18.73 3.24
N ILE A 20 -15.64 -18.16 4.25
CA ILE A 20 -14.21 -17.77 4.19
C ILE A 20 -13.38 -19.04 4.03
N LYS A 21 -12.58 -19.11 2.96
CA LYS A 21 -11.73 -20.25 2.63
C LYS A 21 -10.25 -19.94 2.68
N ARG A 22 -9.91 -18.66 2.75
CA ARG A 22 -8.52 -18.16 2.81
C ARG A 22 -8.51 -16.71 3.26
N ILE A 23 -7.38 -16.28 3.76
CA ILE A 23 -7.10 -14.88 4.10
C ILE A 23 -6.02 -14.40 3.15
N ILE A 24 -6.21 -13.24 2.53
CA ILE A 24 -5.26 -12.66 1.60
C ILE A 24 -4.87 -11.29 2.15
N VAL A 25 -3.57 -11.02 2.23
CA VAL A 25 -3.00 -9.79 2.79
C VAL A 25 -2.31 -9.00 1.69
N THR A 26 -2.59 -7.72 1.60
CA THR A 26 -1.94 -6.81 0.63
C THR A 26 -0.50 -6.52 1.02
N HIS A 27 -0.27 -6.23 2.29
CA HIS A 27 1.02 -5.99 2.91
C HIS A 27 0.90 -6.14 4.44
N THR A 28 2.00 -6.13 5.14
CA THR A 28 2.09 -6.55 6.53
C THR A 28 2.21 -5.41 7.54
N HIS A 29 1.73 -4.21 7.21
CA HIS A 29 1.64 -3.13 8.21
C HIS A 29 0.59 -3.45 9.28
N THR A 30 0.79 -2.85 10.47
CA THR A 30 0.04 -3.14 11.70
C THR A 30 -1.46 -2.82 11.65
N ASP A 31 -1.92 -2.11 10.65
CA ASP A 31 -3.35 -1.84 10.39
C ASP A 31 -3.95 -2.70 9.28
N HIS A 32 -3.17 -3.59 8.64
CA HIS A 32 -3.61 -4.43 7.52
C HIS A 32 -3.63 -5.93 7.82
N SER A 33 -2.61 -6.48 8.48
CA SER A 33 -2.43 -7.92 8.61
C SER A 33 -2.75 -8.54 9.97
N PRO A 34 -2.72 -7.83 11.12
CA PRO A 34 -2.76 -8.46 12.44
C PRO A 34 -4.00 -9.30 12.74
N ALA A 35 -5.14 -9.01 12.09
CA ALA A 35 -6.34 -9.84 12.22
C ALA A 35 -6.24 -11.18 11.45
N ALA A 36 -5.24 -11.36 10.57
CA ALA A 36 -5.11 -12.58 9.76
C ALA A 36 -4.93 -13.83 10.63
N LEU A 37 -3.96 -13.80 11.54
CA LEU A 37 -3.63 -14.94 12.39
C LEU A 37 -4.79 -15.38 13.30
N PRO A 38 -5.49 -14.50 14.06
CA PRO A 38 -6.64 -14.91 14.86
C PRO A 38 -7.80 -15.43 14.01
N ILE A 39 -8.09 -14.86 12.84
CA ILE A 39 -9.14 -15.36 11.94
C ILE A 39 -8.76 -16.73 11.38
N SER A 40 -7.52 -16.91 10.93
CA SER A 40 -6.99 -18.18 10.43
C SER A 40 -7.15 -19.29 11.46
N LYS A 41 -6.78 -19.03 12.73
CA LYS A 41 -6.91 -20.00 13.83
C LYS A 41 -8.34 -20.39 14.14
N VAL A 42 -9.28 -19.46 14.07
CA VAL A 42 -10.71 -19.72 14.37
C VAL A 42 -11.37 -20.50 13.24
N LEU A 43 -11.05 -20.18 11.99
CA LEU A 43 -11.71 -20.75 10.82
C LEU A 43 -10.97 -21.94 10.20
N ASP A 44 -9.75 -22.22 10.65
CA ASP A 44 -8.84 -23.24 10.08
C ASP A 44 -8.64 -23.02 8.56
N VAL A 45 -8.27 -21.79 8.19
CA VAL A 45 -8.08 -21.39 6.79
C VAL A 45 -6.67 -20.82 6.57
N PRO A 46 -6.05 -21.07 5.39
CA PRO A 46 -4.70 -20.61 5.10
C PRO A 46 -4.61 -19.11 4.87
N MET A 47 -3.45 -18.56 5.21
CA MET A 47 -3.05 -17.18 4.99
C MET A 47 -2.15 -17.06 3.76
N TYR A 48 -2.49 -16.12 2.89
CA TYR A 48 -1.80 -15.83 1.63
C TYR A 48 -1.23 -14.41 1.68
N GLY A 49 -0.01 -14.24 1.27
CA GLY A 49 0.65 -12.93 1.23
C GLY A 49 2.14 -13.05 0.97
N ARG A 50 2.87 -12.00 1.28
CA ARG A 50 4.33 -11.94 1.13
C ARG A 50 4.91 -11.25 2.37
N LEU A 51 6.12 -11.63 2.78
CA LEU A 51 6.89 -10.93 3.80
C LEU A 51 7.73 -9.82 3.16
N ILE A 52 8.13 -8.83 3.96
CA ILE A 52 9.06 -7.78 3.53
C ILE A 52 10.44 -8.38 3.24
N ASP A 53 11.20 -7.69 2.40
CA ASP A 53 12.54 -8.12 2.03
C ASP A 53 13.62 -7.62 3.03
N GLY A 54 13.26 -6.80 4.02
CA GLY A 54 14.14 -6.20 5.01
C GLY A 54 13.50 -6.01 6.38
N GLU A 55 13.70 -4.84 6.96
CA GLU A 55 13.17 -4.45 8.27
C GLU A 55 12.27 -3.22 8.13
N SER A 56 11.19 -3.16 8.92
CA SER A 56 10.30 -2.01 9.03
C SER A 56 9.77 -1.89 10.45
N SER A 57 9.66 -0.67 10.96
CA SER A 57 9.04 -0.40 12.27
C SER A 57 7.52 -0.47 12.26
N TRP A 58 6.90 -0.58 11.09
CA TRP A 58 5.44 -0.67 10.93
C TRP A 58 4.94 -2.08 10.68
N GLU A 59 5.85 -3.06 10.71
CA GLU A 59 5.61 -4.45 10.37
C GLU A 59 4.81 -5.20 11.46
N ASP A 60 3.87 -6.02 11.01
CA ASP A 60 3.23 -7.04 11.83
C ASP A 60 4.05 -8.33 11.82
N GLU A 61 4.86 -8.52 12.83
CA GLU A 61 5.69 -9.72 13.01
C GLU A 61 4.88 -11.00 13.27
N THR A 62 3.56 -10.90 13.48
CA THR A 62 2.72 -12.07 13.74
C THR A 62 2.22 -12.75 12.46
N PHE A 63 2.30 -12.06 11.32
CA PHE A 63 1.88 -12.60 10.04
C PHE A 63 2.95 -13.49 9.41
N ILE A 64 2.63 -14.77 9.25
CA ILE A 64 3.46 -15.73 8.52
C ILE A 64 2.54 -16.41 7.49
N PRO A 65 2.74 -16.18 6.18
CA PRO A 65 1.88 -16.75 5.15
C PRO A 65 2.10 -18.26 5.01
N ASP A 66 1.02 -19.02 4.90
CA ASP A 66 1.06 -20.43 4.51
C ASP A 66 1.36 -20.58 3.02
N VAL A 67 0.98 -19.56 2.23
CA VAL A 67 1.23 -19.49 0.78
C VAL A 67 1.82 -18.14 0.43
N ILE A 68 3.06 -18.17 -0.06
CA ILE A 68 3.74 -16.98 -0.56
C ILE A 68 3.19 -16.65 -1.96
N LEU A 69 2.76 -15.40 -2.11
CA LEU A 69 2.26 -14.88 -3.39
C LEU A 69 3.36 -14.11 -4.13
N ASN A 70 3.42 -14.32 -5.43
CA ASN A 70 4.33 -13.65 -6.34
C ASN A 70 3.57 -12.88 -7.42
N ASP A 71 4.29 -12.02 -8.14
CA ASP A 71 3.75 -11.29 -9.28
C ASP A 71 3.19 -12.23 -10.33
N ALA A 72 2.03 -11.88 -10.88
CA ALA A 72 1.29 -12.65 -11.88
C ALA A 72 0.71 -14.00 -11.39
N ASP A 73 0.79 -14.34 -10.10
CA ASP A 73 0.08 -15.49 -9.55
C ASP A 73 -1.44 -15.32 -9.75
N ILE A 74 -2.11 -16.47 -9.98
CA ILE A 74 -3.57 -16.50 -10.20
C ILE A 74 -4.23 -17.31 -9.08
N ILE A 75 -5.14 -16.68 -8.35
CA ILE A 75 -6.02 -17.35 -7.39
C ILE A 75 -7.39 -17.48 -8.05
N LYS A 76 -7.72 -18.70 -8.45
CA LYS A 76 -8.99 -18.99 -9.13
C LYS A 76 -9.96 -19.70 -8.20
N THR A 77 -11.22 -19.28 -8.25
CA THR A 77 -12.36 -19.91 -7.61
C THR A 77 -13.47 -20.14 -8.66
N ASP A 78 -14.60 -20.73 -8.25
CA ASP A 78 -15.76 -20.85 -9.12
C ASP A 78 -16.48 -19.53 -9.36
N GLU A 79 -16.24 -18.51 -8.51
CA GLU A 79 -16.95 -17.22 -8.54
C GLU A 79 -16.08 -16.10 -9.11
N TYR A 80 -14.75 -16.12 -8.89
CA TYR A 80 -13.85 -15.05 -9.32
C TYR A 80 -12.43 -15.55 -9.57
N THR A 81 -11.69 -14.74 -10.30
CA THR A 81 -10.26 -14.89 -10.56
C THR A 81 -9.53 -13.65 -10.06
N LEU A 82 -8.61 -13.83 -9.11
CA LEU A 82 -7.68 -12.76 -8.66
C LEU A 82 -6.35 -12.94 -9.36
N GLU A 83 -5.89 -11.91 -10.04
CA GLU A 83 -4.51 -11.78 -10.51
C GLU A 83 -3.72 -10.97 -9.49
N VAL A 84 -2.62 -11.54 -9.01
CA VAL A 84 -1.70 -10.89 -8.06
C VAL A 84 -0.76 -9.97 -8.83
N ILE A 85 -0.65 -8.74 -8.39
CA ILE A 85 0.25 -7.75 -8.97
C ILE A 85 1.17 -7.25 -7.86
N HIS A 86 2.45 -7.60 -7.91
CA HIS A 86 3.43 -7.08 -6.97
C HIS A 86 3.70 -5.61 -7.27
N THR A 87 3.44 -4.77 -6.28
CA THR A 87 3.50 -3.29 -6.35
C THR A 87 4.31 -2.73 -5.19
N PRO A 88 5.64 -3.01 -5.15
CA PRO A 88 6.50 -2.49 -4.11
C PRO A 88 6.56 -0.97 -4.12
N GLY A 89 6.96 -0.39 -2.99
CA GLY A 89 7.21 1.04 -2.86
C GLY A 89 6.68 1.65 -1.57
N HIS A 90 5.40 1.44 -1.21
CA HIS A 90 4.91 1.75 0.13
C HIS A 90 5.49 0.76 1.16
N ALA A 91 5.43 -0.51 0.82
CA ALA A 91 6.12 -1.61 1.47
C ALA A 91 6.72 -2.53 0.38
N SER A 92 7.85 -3.19 0.64
CA SER A 92 8.52 -4.06 -0.35
C SER A 92 7.67 -5.29 -0.69
N ASN A 93 6.83 -5.74 0.23
CA ASN A 93 5.95 -6.90 0.07
C ASN A 93 4.56 -6.57 -0.48
N HIS A 94 4.32 -5.30 -0.86
CA HIS A 94 2.97 -4.86 -1.22
C HIS A 94 2.43 -5.56 -2.46
N LEU A 95 1.19 -6.05 -2.36
CA LEU A 95 0.45 -6.74 -3.43
C LEU A 95 -0.88 -6.02 -3.69
N CYS A 96 -1.16 -5.76 -4.96
CA CYS A 96 -2.50 -5.45 -5.44
C CYS A 96 -3.16 -6.70 -6.01
N PHE A 97 -4.50 -6.75 -6.00
CA PHE A 97 -5.27 -7.90 -6.50
C PHE A 97 -6.32 -7.44 -7.50
N LEU A 98 -6.19 -7.87 -8.76
CA LEU A 98 -7.17 -7.56 -9.80
C LEU A 98 -8.25 -8.66 -9.84
N ILE A 99 -9.49 -8.29 -9.50
CA ILE A 99 -10.67 -9.13 -9.73
C ILE A 99 -11.00 -9.05 -11.21
N LYS A 100 -10.68 -10.10 -11.97
CA LYS A 100 -10.73 -10.06 -13.46
C LYS A 100 -12.14 -9.89 -14.00
N GLU A 101 -13.12 -10.50 -13.38
CA GLU A 101 -14.54 -10.46 -13.79
C GLU A 101 -15.13 -9.05 -13.65
N LEU A 102 -14.58 -8.24 -12.73
CA LEU A 102 -15.05 -6.89 -12.42
C LEU A 102 -14.12 -5.80 -12.96
N ASN A 103 -12.91 -6.16 -13.46
CA ASN A 103 -11.82 -5.21 -13.70
C ASN A 103 -11.60 -4.28 -12.48
N CYS A 104 -11.79 -4.77 -11.27
CA CYS A 104 -11.66 -4.03 -10.03
C CYS A 104 -10.34 -4.37 -9.34
N LEU A 105 -9.53 -3.36 -9.08
CA LEU A 105 -8.23 -3.52 -8.44
C LEU A 105 -8.34 -3.21 -6.94
N ILE A 106 -8.03 -4.19 -6.11
CA ILE A 106 -7.84 -4.02 -4.67
C ILE A 106 -6.39 -3.53 -4.49
N THR A 107 -6.20 -2.34 -3.94
CA THR A 107 -4.91 -1.66 -3.95
C THR A 107 -4.23 -1.57 -2.59
N GLY A 108 -4.85 -2.05 -1.51
CA GLY A 108 -4.29 -1.78 -0.18
C GLY A 108 -3.91 -0.29 -0.07
N ASP A 109 -2.67 -0.03 0.29
CA ASP A 109 -2.14 1.34 0.44
C ASP A 109 -1.32 1.84 -0.76
N HIS A 110 -1.27 1.06 -1.83
CA HIS A 110 -0.61 1.54 -3.05
C HIS A 110 -1.34 2.75 -3.68
N ILE A 111 -2.67 2.73 -3.66
CA ILE A 111 -3.53 3.83 -4.09
C ILE A 111 -4.61 4.07 -3.03
N MET A 112 -4.64 5.26 -2.44
CA MET A 112 -5.60 5.66 -1.41
C MET A 112 -6.57 6.71 -1.96
N ASP A 113 -7.80 6.74 -1.42
CA ASP A 113 -8.78 7.78 -1.74
C ASP A 113 -8.48 9.07 -0.95
N GLY A 114 -8.45 10.20 -1.64
CA GLY A 114 -8.33 11.54 -1.04
C GLY A 114 -6.96 11.93 -0.50
N SER A 115 -5.97 11.01 -0.49
CA SER A 115 -4.60 11.30 -0.03
C SER A 115 -3.55 10.49 -0.79
N THR A 116 -2.27 10.82 -0.58
CA THR A 116 -1.15 10.01 -1.03
C THR A 116 -0.56 9.23 0.14
N VAL A 117 -0.28 7.96 -0.07
CA VAL A 117 0.32 7.10 0.96
C VAL A 117 1.71 7.58 1.38
N VAL A 118 2.11 7.31 2.61
CA VAL A 118 3.48 7.54 3.08
C VAL A 118 4.42 6.51 2.45
N ILE A 119 5.58 6.96 2.00
CA ILE A 119 6.67 6.10 1.57
C ILE A 119 7.79 6.27 2.59
N GLY A 120 8.03 5.25 3.39
CA GLY A 120 8.95 5.34 4.54
C GLY A 120 10.11 4.35 4.44
N PRO A 121 11.35 4.84 4.21
CA PRO A 121 12.54 3.99 4.32
C PRO A 121 12.69 3.40 5.73
N PRO A 122 13.39 2.24 5.89
CA PRO A 122 14.16 1.54 4.86
C PRO A 122 13.34 0.65 3.93
N ASP A 123 12.15 0.19 4.30
CA ASP A 123 11.34 -0.71 3.48
C ASP A 123 10.66 0.02 2.30
N GLY A 124 10.13 1.23 2.56
CA GLY A 124 9.51 2.06 1.52
C GLY A 124 10.52 2.64 0.53
N ASN A 125 10.17 2.61 -0.78
CA ASN A 125 11.03 3.08 -1.87
C ASN A 125 10.22 3.89 -2.89
N MET A 126 10.60 5.16 -3.10
CA MET A 126 9.88 6.07 -4.00
C MET A 126 10.03 5.72 -5.48
N ALA A 127 11.18 5.17 -5.89
CA ALA A 127 11.41 4.75 -7.27
C ALA A 127 10.52 3.56 -7.62
N ASP A 128 10.53 2.53 -6.76
CA ASP A 128 9.70 1.32 -6.91
C ASP A 128 8.20 1.68 -6.88
N TYR A 129 7.80 2.63 -6.02
CA TYR A 129 6.42 3.10 -5.95
C TYR A 129 5.94 3.70 -7.28
N LEU A 130 6.75 4.57 -7.89
CA LEU A 130 6.42 5.18 -9.18
C LEU A 130 6.44 4.16 -10.31
N GLU A 131 7.38 3.20 -10.30
CA GLU A 131 7.41 2.11 -11.27
C GLU A 131 6.18 1.21 -11.13
N SER A 132 5.78 0.88 -9.91
CA SER A 132 4.58 0.10 -9.61
C SER A 132 3.31 0.79 -10.10
N LEU A 133 3.17 2.11 -9.89
CA LEU A 133 2.06 2.88 -10.46
C LEU A 133 2.04 2.83 -11.99
N ASN A 134 3.21 3.00 -12.64
CA ASN A 134 3.31 2.90 -14.10
C ASN A 134 3.01 1.50 -14.62
N LYS A 135 3.36 0.45 -13.87
CA LYS A 135 3.03 -0.94 -14.21
C LYS A 135 1.52 -1.16 -14.32
N LEU A 136 0.73 -0.53 -13.45
CA LEU A 136 -0.73 -0.68 -13.41
C LEU A 136 -1.44 -0.16 -14.68
N PHE A 137 -0.84 0.76 -15.46
CA PHE A 137 -1.42 1.20 -16.74
C PHE A 137 -1.49 0.10 -17.81
N LYS A 138 -0.80 -1.02 -17.61
CA LYS A 138 -0.86 -2.18 -18.51
C LYS A 138 -2.12 -3.03 -18.31
N TYR A 139 -2.84 -2.81 -17.22
CA TYR A 139 -4.03 -3.58 -16.86
C TYR A 139 -5.31 -2.82 -17.22
N LYS A 140 -6.35 -3.58 -17.56
CA LYS A 140 -7.69 -3.02 -17.68
C LYS A 140 -8.28 -2.91 -16.27
N ILE A 141 -8.42 -1.69 -15.78
CA ILE A 141 -8.97 -1.39 -14.45
C ILE A 141 -10.12 -0.41 -14.65
N ASP A 142 -11.31 -0.80 -14.21
CA ASP A 142 -12.52 0.02 -14.28
C ASP A 142 -12.83 0.67 -12.91
N CYS A 143 -12.40 0.04 -11.80
CA CYS A 143 -12.50 0.63 -10.48
C CYS A 143 -11.33 0.22 -9.57
N VAL A 144 -11.06 1.05 -8.56
CA VAL A 144 -10.09 0.80 -7.49
C VAL A 144 -10.82 0.70 -6.16
N ALA A 145 -10.50 -0.36 -5.40
CA ALA A 145 -10.88 -0.56 -4.01
C ALA A 145 -9.63 -0.40 -3.14
N SER A 146 -9.50 0.74 -2.49
CA SER A 146 -8.33 1.04 -1.65
C SER A 146 -8.46 0.42 -0.25
N GLY A 147 -7.35 0.30 0.47
CA GLY A 147 -7.35 -0.11 1.88
C GLY A 147 -8.05 0.91 2.78
N HIS A 148 -7.94 2.19 2.44
CA HIS A 148 -8.55 3.31 3.14
C HIS A 148 -9.33 4.21 2.18
N GLY A 149 -10.59 4.54 2.52
CA GLY A 149 -11.45 5.44 1.74
C GLY A 149 -12.52 4.72 0.92
N ASN A 150 -12.93 5.33 -0.17
CA ASN A 150 -14.04 4.88 -0.99
C ASN A 150 -13.55 4.21 -2.29
N PHE A 151 -14.48 3.55 -3.00
CA PHE A 151 -14.24 3.11 -4.37
C PHE A 151 -13.97 4.30 -5.31
N MET A 152 -12.98 4.15 -6.19
CA MET A 152 -12.62 5.15 -7.19
C MET A 152 -12.87 4.61 -8.60
N TYR A 153 -13.68 5.31 -9.38
CA TYR A 153 -14.15 4.86 -10.71
C TYR A 153 -13.42 5.52 -11.89
N GLU A 154 -12.39 6.31 -11.62
CA GLU A 154 -11.51 6.91 -12.64
C GLU A 154 -10.04 6.55 -12.39
N PRO A 155 -9.70 5.25 -12.35
CA PRO A 155 -8.39 4.76 -11.89
C PRO A 155 -7.22 5.40 -12.62
N LYS A 156 -7.34 5.61 -13.93
CA LYS A 156 -6.30 6.24 -14.74
C LYS A 156 -6.01 7.68 -14.29
N LYS A 157 -7.06 8.49 -14.07
CA LYS A 157 -6.90 9.86 -13.58
C LYS A 157 -6.29 9.91 -12.18
N VAL A 158 -6.68 8.97 -11.31
CA VAL A 158 -6.14 8.85 -9.95
C VAL A 158 -4.64 8.56 -10.02
N MET A 159 -4.21 7.54 -10.76
CA MET A 159 -2.79 7.17 -10.92
C MET A 159 -1.97 8.33 -11.53
N GLU A 160 -2.47 8.96 -12.60
CA GLU A 160 -1.82 10.12 -13.22
C GLU A 160 -1.68 11.30 -12.25
N SER A 161 -2.68 11.52 -11.39
CA SER A 161 -2.66 12.57 -10.37
C SER A 161 -1.61 12.28 -9.29
N ILE A 162 -1.53 11.04 -8.81
CA ILE A 162 -0.54 10.62 -7.82
C ILE A 162 0.88 10.78 -8.39
N ILE A 163 1.14 10.28 -9.59
CA ILE A 163 2.46 10.39 -10.24
C ILE A 163 2.85 11.87 -10.38
N ARG A 164 1.94 12.70 -10.90
CA ARG A 164 2.18 14.15 -11.03
C ARG A 164 2.48 14.82 -9.70
N HIS A 165 1.73 14.47 -8.63
CA HIS A 165 1.95 14.97 -7.29
C HIS A 165 3.36 14.59 -6.80
N ARG A 166 3.77 13.32 -6.94
CA ARG A 166 5.11 12.86 -6.52
C ARG A 166 6.23 13.56 -7.27
N LEU A 167 6.13 13.68 -8.60
CA LEU A 167 7.13 14.38 -9.42
C LEU A 167 7.16 15.90 -9.15
N SER A 168 6.02 16.51 -8.87
CA SER A 168 5.99 17.93 -8.46
C SER A 168 6.67 18.15 -7.11
N ARG A 169 6.49 17.24 -6.17
CA ARG A 169 7.16 17.26 -4.87
C ARG A 169 8.68 17.08 -5.03
N GLU A 170 9.11 16.14 -5.85
CA GLU A 170 10.52 15.93 -6.18
C GLU A 170 11.16 17.18 -6.79
N ALA A 171 10.50 17.81 -7.76
CA ALA A 171 10.99 19.07 -8.34
C ALA A 171 11.07 20.20 -7.31
N LYS A 172 10.20 20.20 -6.30
CA LYS A 172 10.26 21.17 -5.19
C LYS A 172 11.45 20.88 -4.27
N VAL A 173 11.73 19.59 -3.98
CA VAL A 173 12.91 19.19 -3.20
C VAL A 173 14.19 19.69 -3.89
N LEU A 174 14.36 19.38 -5.17
CA LEU A 174 15.54 19.81 -5.95
C LEU A 174 15.75 21.32 -5.90
N ARG A 175 14.70 22.11 -6.18
CA ARG A 175 14.80 23.59 -6.10
C ARG A 175 15.21 24.07 -4.72
N ARG A 176 14.65 23.49 -3.65
CA ARG A 176 15.00 23.90 -2.28
C ARG A 176 16.46 23.56 -1.95
N LEU A 177 16.95 22.40 -2.38
CA LEU A 177 18.36 22.04 -2.20
C LEU A 177 19.30 22.95 -3.00
N GLU A 178 18.94 23.36 -4.21
CA GLU A 178 19.69 24.34 -5.00
C GLU A 178 19.75 25.71 -4.32
N ASP A 179 18.64 26.14 -3.69
CA ASP A 179 18.54 27.43 -3.01
C ASP A 179 19.37 27.50 -1.71
N VAL A 180 19.38 26.42 -0.91
CA VAL A 180 19.90 26.46 0.46
C VAL A 180 21.17 25.62 0.66
N GLY A 181 21.47 24.69 -0.23
CA GLY A 181 22.59 23.75 -0.09
C GLY A 181 22.36 22.73 1.04
N ASP A 182 23.37 22.57 1.90
CA ASP A 182 23.32 21.65 3.04
C ASP A 182 22.36 22.16 4.12
N ILE A 183 21.35 21.37 4.46
CA ILE A 183 20.27 21.75 5.37
C ILE A 183 19.79 20.55 6.18
N ASP A 184 19.35 20.80 7.41
CA ASP A 184 18.70 19.82 8.26
C ASP A 184 17.38 19.30 7.65
N LEU A 185 17.11 17.99 7.84
CA LEU A 185 15.97 17.31 7.23
C LEU A 185 14.61 17.86 7.71
N GLU A 186 14.50 18.25 8.99
CA GLU A 186 13.30 18.87 9.54
C GLU A 186 13.01 20.22 8.89
N LEU A 187 14.04 21.05 8.73
CA LEU A 187 13.92 22.35 8.05
C LEU A 187 13.57 22.17 6.57
N LEU A 188 14.21 21.24 5.89
CA LEU A 188 13.89 20.93 4.50
C LEU A 188 12.43 20.42 4.37
N THR A 189 11.97 19.60 5.33
CA THR A 189 10.58 19.13 5.36
C THR A 189 9.61 20.31 5.42
N ALA A 190 9.82 21.27 6.33
CA ALA A 190 8.96 22.44 6.45
C ALA A 190 8.95 23.29 5.17
N MET A 191 10.08 23.41 4.48
CA MET A 191 10.20 24.17 3.22
C MET A 191 9.56 23.46 2.02
N VAL A 192 9.62 22.13 1.98
CA VAL A 192 9.08 21.32 0.89
C VAL A 192 7.58 21.10 1.07
N TYR A 193 7.11 20.95 2.31
CA TYR A 193 5.72 20.67 2.67
C TYR A 193 5.01 21.89 3.27
N ASP A 194 5.36 23.13 2.82
CA ASP A 194 4.75 24.40 3.24
C ASP A 194 3.25 24.52 2.91
N ASP A 195 2.73 23.61 2.08
CA ASP A 195 1.32 23.44 1.71
C ASP A 195 0.59 22.37 2.55
N VAL A 196 1.28 21.77 3.54
CA VAL A 196 0.78 20.72 4.43
C VAL A 196 0.76 21.26 5.88
N PRO A 197 -0.28 20.98 6.67
CA PRO A 197 -0.31 21.37 8.09
C PRO A 197 0.92 20.87 8.87
N ASP A 198 1.49 21.71 9.72
CA ASP A 198 2.75 21.43 10.46
C ASP A 198 2.67 20.12 11.27
N GLN A 199 1.47 19.76 11.78
CA GLN A 199 1.25 18.53 12.53
C GLN A 199 1.51 17.27 11.71
N LEU A 200 1.49 17.37 10.37
CA LEU A 200 1.76 16.27 9.45
C LEU A 200 3.21 16.23 8.97
N HIS A 201 4.03 17.24 9.28
CA HIS A 201 5.45 17.27 8.89
C HIS A 201 6.25 16.07 9.41
N PRO A 202 6.03 15.58 10.66
CA PRO A 202 6.73 14.38 11.13
C PRO A 202 6.50 13.13 10.26
N ILE A 203 5.29 12.97 9.70
CA ILE A 203 4.97 11.86 8.81
C ILE A 203 5.41 12.16 7.36
N ALA A 204 5.32 13.41 6.91
CA ALA A 204 5.76 13.84 5.59
C ALA A 204 7.28 13.70 5.42
N LYS A 205 8.05 13.81 6.51
CA LYS A 205 9.51 13.63 6.54
C LYS A 205 9.93 12.27 5.99
N PHE A 206 9.22 11.20 6.27
CA PHE A 206 9.51 9.88 5.69
C PHE A 206 9.44 9.88 4.16
N SER A 207 8.39 10.51 3.60
CA SER A 207 8.26 10.61 2.15
C SER A 207 9.30 11.57 1.53
N LEU A 208 9.77 12.58 2.27
CA LEU A 208 10.90 13.40 1.86
C LEU A 208 12.19 12.60 1.80
N GLU A 209 12.47 11.82 2.85
CA GLU A 209 13.63 10.94 2.89
C GLU A 209 13.64 9.94 1.73
N ALA A 210 12.48 9.32 1.43
CA ALA A 210 12.33 8.46 0.26
C ALA A 210 12.58 9.18 -1.07
N GLN A 211 12.20 10.47 -1.18
CA GLN A 211 12.52 11.30 -2.35
C GLN A 211 14.03 11.56 -2.46
N LEU A 212 14.68 11.91 -1.34
CA LEU A 212 16.13 12.17 -1.32
C LEU A 212 16.95 10.92 -1.70
N LEU A 213 16.52 9.75 -1.24
CA LEU A 213 17.17 8.48 -1.58
C LEU A 213 16.99 8.10 -3.07
N LYS A 214 15.93 8.58 -3.70
CA LYS A 214 15.67 8.37 -5.13
C LYS A 214 16.51 9.28 -6.03
N LEU A 215 16.85 10.50 -5.55
CA LEU A 215 17.62 11.51 -6.31
C LEU A 215 19.10 11.15 -6.44
#